data_3f2d27cee3a5710164ccdf3093ea8c50
#
_entry.id   3f2d27cee3a5710164ccdf3093ea8c50
#
_cell.length_a   1.000
_cell.length_b   1.000
_cell.length_c   1.000
_cell.angle_alpha   90.00
_cell.angle_beta   90.00
_cell.angle_gamma   90.00
#
_symmetry.space_group_name_H-M   'P 1'
#
loop_
_entity.id
_entity.type
_entity.pdbx_description
1 polymer ?
#
loop_
_entity_poly.entity_id
_entity_poly.type
_entity_poly.pdbx_seq_one_letter_code
_entity_poly.pdbx_strand_id
1 'polypeptide(L)'
;FDMESMNEKVLIGSPNEQGYYGSFGGAYIPEMLHRNVEELRTKYLEIMYEEEFQKEFQYLLRDYVGRPTPLYLAERLSKRYGAQIYLKREDLCHTGAHKINNTIGQILLAQRLGKTRIIAETGAGQHGVATATVCALKGMECIVYMGEKDIERQAPNVARMKMLGATVIPATSGSKTLKDATNEAIRDWINHPNDTHYII
;
A
#
# COMPACT_ATOMS: atom_id res chain seq x y z
N PHE A 1 -20.96 -3.34 -35.36
CA PHE A 1 -20.15 -3.38 -34.13
C PHE A 1 -19.45 -2.02 -34.03
N ASP A 2 -19.98 -1.18 -33.16
CA ASP A 2 -19.54 0.21 -32.97
C ASP A 2 -18.26 0.22 -32.15
N MET A 3 -17.14 0.65 -32.75
CA MET A 3 -15.85 0.77 -32.08
C MET A 3 -15.85 1.87 -30.99
N GLU A 4 -16.78 2.83 -31.03
CA GLU A 4 -16.98 3.83 -29.97
C GLU A 4 -17.52 3.23 -28.67
N SER A 5 -18.38 2.21 -28.74
CA SER A 5 -18.95 1.57 -27.55
C SER A 5 -17.96 0.63 -26.83
N MET A 6 -16.88 0.20 -27.50
CA MET A 6 -15.80 -0.58 -26.88
C MET A 6 -14.83 0.28 -26.06
N ASN A 7 -14.62 1.54 -26.46
CA ASN A 7 -13.74 2.45 -25.73
C ASN A 7 -14.28 2.88 -24.35
N GLU A 8 -15.60 3.02 -24.20
CA GLU A 8 -16.18 3.34 -22.89
C GLU A 8 -16.15 2.19 -21.87
N LYS A 9 -16.17 0.92 -22.33
CA LYS A 9 -16.11 -0.25 -21.43
C LYS A 9 -14.72 -0.62 -20.92
N VAL A 10 -13.67 -0.17 -21.59
CA VAL A 10 -12.27 -0.41 -21.19
C VAL A 10 -11.82 0.55 -20.09
N LEU A 11 -12.51 1.65 -19.89
CA LEU A 11 -12.14 2.74 -18.98
C LEU A 11 -12.54 2.57 -17.52
N ILE A 12 -13.23 1.48 -17.13
CA ILE A 12 -13.61 1.26 -15.71
C ILE A 12 -12.42 0.74 -14.87
N GLY A 13 -11.31 0.34 -15.49
CA GLY A 13 -10.17 -0.26 -14.80
C GLY A 13 -8.91 0.58 -14.69
N SER A 14 -8.76 1.68 -15.45
CA SER A 14 -7.53 2.50 -15.45
C SER A 14 -7.84 3.98 -15.55
N PRO A 15 -7.07 4.85 -14.88
CA PRO A 15 -7.21 6.28 -15.03
C PRO A 15 -6.72 6.74 -16.41
N ASN A 16 -7.26 7.87 -16.89
CA ASN A 16 -6.70 8.57 -18.03
C ASN A 16 -5.40 9.31 -17.63
N GLU A 17 -4.74 9.97 -18.59
CA GLU A 17 -3.50 10.72 -18.37
C GLU A 17 -3.61 11.82 -17.29
N GLN A 18 -4.81 12.33 -17.04
CA GLN A 18 -5.08 13.33 -16.02
C GLN A 18 -5.54 12.73 -14.67
N GLY A 19 -5.56 11.39 -14.54
CA GLY A 19 -5.92 10.70 -13.30
C GLY A 19 -7.43 10.55 -13.08
N TYR A 20 -8.25 10.61 -14.14
CA TYR A 20 -9.69 10.41 -14.04
C TYR A 20 -10.12 9.01 -14.47
N TYR A 21 -11.05 8.44 -13.72
CA TYR A 21 -11.82 7.23 -14.05
C TYR A 21 -13.21 7.68 -14.54
N GLY A 22 -13.36 7.96 -15.82
CA GLY A 22 -14.56 8.61 -16.36
C GLY A 22 -14.74 10.02 -15.78
N SER A 23 -15.84 10.27 -15.09
CA SER A 23 -16.13 11.54 -14.42
C SER A 23 -15.56 11.66 -13.00
N PHE A 24 -14.89 10.62 -12.48
CA PHE A 24 -14.34 10.57 -11.11
C PHE A 24 -12.81 10.63 -11.11
N GLY A 25 -12.24 11.21 -10.07
CA GLY A 25 -10.79 11.25 -9.89
C GLY A 25 -10.22 12.65 -10.05
N GLY A 26 -8.98 12.71 -10.55
CA GLY A 26 -8.19 13.94 -10.64
C GLY A 26 -7.29 14.12 -9.43
N ALA A 27 -6.53 15.22 -9.38
CA ALA A 27 -5.55 15.53 -8.34
C ALA A 27 -5.91 16.82 -7.60
N TYR A 28 -6.84 16.74 -6.67
CA TYR A 28 -7.23 17.84 -5.79
C TYR A 28 -6.36 17.82 -4.52
N ILE A 29 -5.09 18.12 -4.68
CA ILE A 29 -4.08 18.05 -3.63
C ILE A 29 -3.56 19.44 -3.27
N PRO A 30 -3.06 19.64 -2.03
CA PRO A 30 -2.35 20.87 -1.67
C PRO A 30 -1.15 21.12 -2.60
N GLU A 31 -0.89 22.39 -2.92
CA GLU A 31 0.20 22.78 -3.83
C GLU A 31 1.57 22.20 -3.43
N MET A 32 1.83 22.10 -2.14
CA MET A 32 3.07 21.54 -1.58
C MET A 32 3.32 20.08 -1.99
N LEU A 33 2.27 19.32 -2.33
CA LEU A 33 2.37 17.91 -2.75
C LEU A 33 2.52 17.74 -4.27
N HIS A 34 2.33 18.79 -5.06
CA HIS A 34 2.38 18.69 -6.52
C HIS A 34 3.67 18.07 -7.04
N ARG A 35 4.82 18.46 -6.48
CA ARG A 35 6.11 17.90 -6.87
C ARG A 35 6.18 16.39 -6.68
N ASN A 36 5.78 15.90 -5.51
CA ASN A 36 5.82 14.48 -5.17
C ASN A 36 4.87 13.65 -6.04
N VAL A 37 3.66 14.17 -6.24
CA VAL A 37 2.62 13.48 -7.01
C VAL A 37 2.92 13.54 -8.50
N GLU A 38 3.45 14.64 -9.03
CA GLU A 38 3.78 14.78 -10.45
C GLU A 38 4.91 13.84 -10.88
N GLU A 39 5.95 13.68 -10.06
CA GLU A 39 6.99 12.67 -10.31
C GLU A 39 6.38 11.27 -10.38
N LEU A 40 5.51 10.93 -9.44
CA LEU A 40 4.84 9.64 -9.40
C LEU A 40 3.93 9.45 -10.63
N ARG A 41 3.13 10.45 -10.97
CA ARG A 41 2.20 10.42 -12.10
C ARG A 41 2.92 10.17 -13.44
N THR A 42 4.03 10.86 -13.67
CA THR A 42 4.78 10.76 -14.92
C THR A 42 5.53 9.44 -15.06
N LYS A 43 6.05 8.89 -13.95
CA LYS A 43 6.86 7.68 -13.97
C LYS A 43 6.07 6.38 -13.75
N TYR A 44 4.94 6.45 -13.06
CA TYR A 44 4.15 5.28 -12.71
C TYR A 44 3.76 4.44 -13.91
N LEU A 45 3.19 5.06 -14.95
CA LEU A 45 2.73 4.34 -16.14
C LEU A 45 3.89 3.72 -16.93
N GLU A 46 5.02 4.44 -17.03
CA GLU A 46 6.23 3.91 -17.67
C GLU A 46 6.71 2.64 -16.95
N ILE A 47 6.93 2.73 -15.63
CA ILE A 47 7.48 1.67 -14.81
C ILE A 47 6.53 0.46 -14.71
N MET A 48 5.23 0.70 -14.52
CA MET A 48 4.24 -0.37 -14.35
C MET A 48 4.17 -1.33 -15.55
N TYR A 49 4.43 -0.85 -16.76
CA TYR A 49 4.38 -1.66 -17.98
C TYR A 49 5.74 -2.23 -18.40
N GLU A 50 6.81 -1.94 -17.66
CA GLU A 50 8.10 -2.58 -17.88
C GLU A 50 8.03 -4.09 -17.64
N GLU A 51 8.56 -4.88 -18.58
CA GLU A 51 8.54 -6.35 -18.47
C GLU A 51 9.27 -6.84 -17.21
N GLU A 52 10.40 -6.23 -16.89
CA GLU A 52 11.20 -6.55 -15.68
C GLU A 52 10.45 -6.24 -14.39
N PHE A 53 9.71 -5.12 -14.35
CA PHE A 53 8.84 -4.80 -13.20
C PHE A 53 7.78 -5.87 -13.02
N GLN A 54 7.07 -6.24 -14.09
CA GLN A 54 6.00 -7.23 -14.04
C GLN A 54 6.52 -8.61 -13.64
N LYS A 55 7.67 -9.05 -14.16
CA LYS A 55 8.30 -10.31 -13.78
C LYS A 55 8.65 -10.35 -12.29
N GLU A 56 9.31 -9.31 -11.79
CA GLU A 56 9.69 -9.23 -10.38
C GLU A 56 8.45 -9.15 -9.46
N PHE A 57 7.46 -8.36 -9.84
CA PHE A 57 6.22 -8.23 -9.09
C PHE A 57 5.47 -9.56 -9.00
N GLN A 58 5.29 -10.27 -10.11
CA GLN A 58 4.62 -11.57 -10.13
C GLN A 58 5.42 -12.64 -9.36
N TYR A 59 6.74 -12.62 -9.47
CA TYR A 59 7.61 -13.50 -8.68
C TYR A 59 7.41 -13.29 -7.18
N LEU A 60 7.47 -12.04 -6.71
CA LEU A 60 7.29 -11.74 -5.29
C LEU A 60 5.86 -12.03 -4.80
N LEU A 61 4.84 -11.76 -5.60
CA LEU A 61 3.46 -12.11 -5.24
C LEU A 61 3.30 -13.63 -5.06
N ARG A 62 3.89 -14.44 -5.94
CA ARG A 62 3.79 -15.90 -5.88
C ARG A 62 4.65 -16.49 -4.77
N ASP A 63 5.96 -16.17 -4.76
CA ASP A 63 6.94 -16.92 -3.98
C ASP A 63 7.22 -16.29 -2.59
N TYR A 64 6.98 -14.99 -2.42
CA TYR A 64 7.17 -14.31 -1.14
C TYR A 64 5.84 -14.04 -0.41
N VAL A 65 4.82 -13.56 -1.12
CA VAL A 65 3.50 -13.26 -0.53
C VAL A 65 2.65 -14.51 -0.38
N GLY A 66 2.75 -15.47 -1.28
CA GLY A 66 1.97 -16.71 -1.25
C GLY A 66 0.65 -16.63 -2.03
N ARG A 67 0.63 -15.91 -3.14
CA ARG A 67 -0.56 -15.83 -4.01
C ARG A 67 -0.53 -16.86 -5.15
N PRO A 68 -1.73 -17.27 -5.65
CA PRO A 68 -3.07 -16.90 -5.18
C PRO A 68 -3.44 -17.59 -3.85
N THR A 69 -4.10 -16.87 -2.95
CA THR A 69 -4.64 -17.45 -1.73
C THR A 69 -5.88 -18.32 -2.02
N PRO A 70 -6.13 -19.39 -1.24
CA PRO A 70 -7.26 -20.27 -1.48
C PRO A 70 -8.61 -19.59 -1.27
N LEU A 71 -9.61 -20.12 -1.95
CA LEU A 71 -11.01 -19.90 -1.67
C LEU A 71 -11.54 -21.15 -0.95
N TYR A 72 -11.81 -21.03 0.36
CA TYR A 72 -12.16 -22.15 1.24
C TYR A 72 -13.66 -22.18 1.56
N LEU A 73 -14.32 -23.31 1.31
CA LEU A 73 -15.71 -23.52 1.72
C LEU A 73 -15.79 -23.75 3.23
N ALA A 74 -16.44 -22.84 3.95
CA ALA A 74 -16.68 -22.94 5.39
C ALA A 74 -17.92 -23.79 5.66
N GLU A 75 -17.81 -25.12 5.61
CA GLU A 75 -18.94 -26.06 5.64
C GLU A 75 -19.84 -25.88 6.86
N ARG A 76 -19.28 -25.73 8.05
CA ARG A 76 -20.07 -25.55 9.29
C ARG A 76 -20.86 -24.25 9.30
N LEU A 77 -20.26 -23.14 8.79
CA LEU A 77 -20.96 -21.86 8.65
C LEU A 77 -22.04 -21.97 7.58
N SER A 78 -21.74 -22.60 6.45
CA SER A 78 -22.71 -22.83 5.36
C SER A 78 -23.91 -23.58 5.84
N LYS A 79 -23.70 -24.65 6.59
CA LYS A 79 -24.82 -25.44 7.20
C LYS A 79 -25.62 -24.60 8.20
N ARG A 80 -24.94 -23.80 9.03
CA ARG A 80 -25.60 -22.97 10.05
C ARG A 80 -26.50 -21.90 9.46
N TYR A 81 -26.07 -21.28 8.35
CA TYR A 81 -26.79 -20.17 7.74
C TYR A 81 -27.61 -20.55 6.50
N GLY A 82 -27.60 -21.82 6.06
CA GLY A 82 -28.35 -22.29 4.91
C GLY A 82 -27.85 -21.69 3.57
N ALA A 83 -26.57 -21.31 3.48
CA ALA A 83 -25.98 -20.69 2.29
C ALA A 83 -24.56 -21.22 2.09
N GLN A 84 -24.05 -21.20 0.86
CA GLN A 84 -22.65 -21.52 0.61
C GLN A 84 -21.77 -20.33 0.99
N ILE A 85 -20.95 -20.48 2.04
CA ILE A 85 -20.05 -19.44 2.56
C ILE A 85 -18.61 -19.82 2.24
N TYR A 86 -17.97 -19.00 1.40
CA TYR A 86 -16.58 -19.15 1.05
C TYR A 86 -15.72 -18.07 1.73
N LEU A 87 -14.56 -18.47 2.22
CA LEU A 87 -13.56 -17.57 2.79
C LEU A 87 -12.43 -17.39 1.80
N LYS A 88 -12.20 -16.16 1.35
CA LYS A 88 -10.97 -15.80 0.63
C LYS A 88 -9.86 -15.62 1.66
N ARG A 89 -8.90 -16.56 1.69
CA ARG A 89 -7.94 -16.75 2.77
C ARG A 89 -6.75 -15.78 2.67
N GLU A 90 -7.02 -14.46 2.74
CA GLU A 90 -5.94 -13.44 2.74
C GLU A 90 -5.11 -13.44 4.03
N ASP A 91 -5.58 -14.11 5.07
CA ASP A 91 -4.82 -14.43 6.28
C ASP A 91 -3.61 -15.34 6.03
N LEU A 92 -3.58 -16.05 4.91
CA LEU A 92 -2.47 -16.91 4.50
C LEU A 92 -1.39 -16.15 3.72
N CYS A 93 -1.61 -14.89 3.35
CA CYS A 93 -0.55 -14.05 2.82
C CYS A 93 0.57 -13.87 3.86
N HIS A 94 1.80 -13.73 3.40
CA HIS A 94 2.90 -13.28 4.26
C HIS A 94 2.48 -12.02 5.04
N THR A 95 2.81 -11.93 6.31
CA THR A 95 2.32 -10.95 7.31
C THR A 95 0.92 -11.20 7.88
N GLY A 96 0.17 -12.17 7.36
CA GLY A 96 -1.15 -12.55 7.87
C GLY A 96 -2.31 -11.65 7.41
N ALA A 97 -2.11 -10.81 6.39
CA ALA A 97 -3.14 -9.90 5.86
C ALA A 97 -2.86 -9.49 4.41
N HIS A 98 -3.88 -8.92 3.75
CA HIS A 98 -3.81 -8.51 2.34
C HIS A 98 -2.90 -7.30 2.06
N LYS A 99 -2.51 -6.52 3.05
CA LYS A 99 -1.74 -5.28 2.87
C LYS A 99 -0.39 -5.48 2.18
N ILE A 100 0.23 -6.65 2.32
CA ILE A 100 1.49 -6.98 1.67
C ILE A 100 1.39 -6.91 0.13
N ASN A 101 0.23 -7.16 -0.47
CA ASN A 101 0.02 -7.07 -1.92
C ASN A 101 0.29 -5.66 -2.45
N ASN A 102 -0.27 -4.66 -1.75
CA ASN A 102 -0.07 -3.26 -2.08
C ASN A 102 1.39 -2.83 -1.86
N THR A 103 1.95 -3.15 -0.71
CA THR A 103 3.30 -2.71 -0.34
C THR A 103 4.39 -3.31 -1.23
N ILE A 104 4.23 -4.52 -1.74
CA ILE A 104 5.15 -5.11 -2.74
C ILE A 104 5.19 -4.28 -4.02
N GLY A 105 4.04 -3.88 -4.56
CA GLY A 105 4.00 -3.04 -5.76
C GLY A 105 4.64 -1.67 -5.54
N GLN A 106 4.32 -1.05 -4.43
CA GLN A 106 4.84 0.30 -4.12
C GLN A 106 6.33 0.30 -3.80
N ILE A 107 6.87 -0.71 -3.11
CA ILE A 107 8.32 -0.76 -2.86
C ILE A 107 9.13 -0.96 -4.14
N LEU A 108 8.65 -1.77 -5.08
CA LEU A 108 9.29 -1.94 -6.38
C LEU A 108 9.26 -0.67 -7.21
N LEU A 109 8.16 0.08 -7.15
CA LEU A 109 8.04 1.39 -7.78
C LEU A 109 9.02 2.39 -7.15
N ALA A 110 9.07 2.46 -5.82
CA ALA A 110 9.99 3.33 -5.10
C ALA A 110 11.45 3.08 -5.47
N GLN A 111 11.88 1.83 -5.57
CA GLN A 111 13.24 1.47 -6.00
C GLN A 111 13.55 1.98 -7.41
N ARG A 112 12.63 1.84 -8.36
CA ARG A 112 12.80 2.31 -9.74
C ARG A 112 12.79 3.83 -9.86
N LEU A 113 12.13 4.51 -8.92
CA LEU A 113 12.20 5.96 -8.77
C LEU A 113 13.48 6.43 -8.07
N GLY A 114 14.38 5.52 -7.67
CA GLY A 114 15.62 5.85 -6.97
C GLY A 114 15.42 6.31 -5.52
N LYS A 115 14.26 6.01 -4.91
CA LYS A 115 14.02 6.34 -3.51
C LYS A 115 14.76 5.36 -2.60
N THR A 116 15.25 5.86 -1.49
CA THR A 116 16.03 5.10 -0.49
C THR A 116 15.33 5.01 0.86
N ARG A 117 14.32 5.85 1.05
CA ARG A 117 13.59 6.01 2.30
C ARG A 117 12.09 5.84 2.05
N ILE A 118 11.45 5.03 2.88
CA ILE A 118 10.02 4.74 2.82
C ILE A 118 9.35 5.26 4.09
N ILE A 119 8.22 5.92 3.91
CA ILE A 119 7.34 6.30 5.02
C ILE A 119 5.96 5.69 4.83
N ALA A 120 5.29 5.43 5.92
CA ALA A 120 3.89 5.02 5.96
C ALA A 120 3.22 5.51 7.24
N GLU A 121 1.91 5.62 7.23
CA GLU A 121 1.11 5.72 8.44
C GLU A 121 0.41 4.39 8.72
N THR A 122 0.03 4.18 9.97
CA THR A 122 -0.75 3.00 10.36
C THR A 122 -1.62 3.28 11.58
N GLY A 123 -2.82 2.70 11.62
CA GLY A 123 -3.70 2.70 12.78
C GLY A 123 -3.63 1.38 13.52
N ALA A 124 -4.25 0.33 12.99
CA ALA A 124 -4.21 -1.03 13.57
C ALA A 124 -2.84 -1.72 13.48
N GLY A 125 -1.89 -1.17 12.73
CA GLY A 125 -0.53 -1.68 12.61
C GLY A 125 -0.28 -2.61 11.42
N GLN A 126 -1.30 -3.13 10.77
CA GLN A 126 -1.13 -4.10 9.67
C GLN A 126 -0.43 -3.50 8.45
N HIS A 127 -0.77 -2.28 8.08
CA HIS A 127 -0.10 -1.57 6.98
C HIS A 127 1.36 -1.27 7.32
N GLY A 128 1.63 -0.81 8.55
CA GLY A 128 2.99 -0.57 9.03
C GLY A 128 3.85 -1.84 9.05
N VAL A 129 3.29 -2.98 9.48
CA VAL A 129 3.99 -4.28 9.45
C VAL A 129 4.30 -4.69 8.00
N ALA A 130 3.34 -4.56 7.08
CA ALA A 130 3.56 -4.89 5.68
C ALA A 130 4.63 -3.99 5.04
N THR A 131 4.60 -2.68 5.31
CA THR A 131 5.61 -1.73 4.85
C THR A 131 6.99 -2.05 5.41
N ALA A 132 7.11 -2.28 6.73
CA ALA A 132 8.36 -2.67 7.36
C ALA A 132 8.92 -3.98 6.76
N THR A 133 8.04 -4.95 6.47
CA THR A 133 8.42 -6.22 5.86
C THR A 133 9.07 -6.04 4.49
N VAL A 134 8.44 -5.24 3.59
CA VAL A 134 9.00 -5.04 2.25
C VAL A 134 10.24 -4.14 2.27
N CYS A 135 10.34 -3.21 3.21
CA CYS A 135 11.55 -2.42 3.41
C CYS A 135 12.73 -3.30 3.88
N ALA A 136 12.49 -4.21 4.82
CA ALA A 136 13.49 -5.18 5.25
C ALA A 136 13.94 -6.09 4.10
N LEU A 137 12.97 -6.57 3.27
CA LEU A 137 13.27 -7.38 2.09
C LEU A 137 14.18 -6.65 1.08
N LYS A 138 13.97 -5.35 0.90
CA LYS A 138 14.66 -4.54 -0.12
C LYS A 138 15.82 -3.70 0.45
N GLY A 139 16.10 -3.78 1.75
CA GLY A 139 17.19 -3.02 2.38
C GLY A 139 16.98 -1.51 2.38
N MET A 140 15.72 -1.05 2.46
CA MET A 140 15.38 0.37 2.47
C MET A 140 15.07 0.87 3.87
N GLU A 141 15.39 2.14 4.15
CA GLU A 141 14.99 2.80 5.39
C GLU A 141 13.46 2.85 5.50
N CYS A 142 12.94 2.54 6.69
CA CYS A 142 11.51 2.50 6.94
C CYS A 142 11.13 3.32 8.18
N ILE A 143 10.23 4.29 7.98
CA ILE A 143 9.65 5.08 9.06
C ILE A 143 8.13 4.92 9.02
N VAL A 144 7.55 4.53 10.16
CA VAL A 144 6.11 4.36 10.30
C VAL A 144 5.57 5.32 11.35
N TYR A 145 4.67 6.19 10.92
CA TYR A 145 3.92 7.08 11.80
C TYR A 145 2.71 6.36 12.36
N MET A 146 2.52 6.42 13.66
CA MET A 146 1.40 5.76 14.35
C MET A 146 0.91 6.63 15.51
N GLY A 147 -0.41 6.75 15.67
CA GLY A 147 -0.96 7.48 16.79
C GLY A 147 -0.51 6.91 18.14
N GLU A 148 -0.16 7.77 19.10
CA GLU A 148 0.32 7.33 20.42
C GLU A 148 -0.64 6.34 21.09
N LYS A 149 -1.97 6.59 21.00
CA LYS A 149 -2.99 5.67 21.50
C LYS A 149 -3.04 4.35 20.77
N ASP A 150 -2.78 4.36 19.48
CA ASP A 150 -2.77 3.14 18.67
C ASP A 150 -1.51 2.31 18.93
N ILE A 151 -0.36 2.96 19.20
CA ILE A 151 0.88 2.29 19.64
C ILE A 151 0.63 1.46 20.91
N GLU A 152 -0.05 2.02 21.90
CA GLU A 152 -0.38 1.32 23.13
C GLU A 152 -1.30 0.11 22.88
N ARG A 153 -2.36 0.32 22.06
CA ARG A 153 -3.36 -0.70 21.76
C ARG A 153 -2.81 -1.85 20.92
N GLN A 154 -1.87 -1.55 20.05
CA GLN A 154 -1.33 -2.46 19.03
C GLN A 154 0.15 -2.80 19.27
N ALA A 155 0.58 -2.86 20.51
CA ALA A 155 1.95 -3.13 20.90
C ALA A 155 2.59 -4.35 20.20
N PRO A 156 1.89 -5.48 19.94
CA PRO A 156 2.46 -6.60 19.18
C PRO A 156 2.87 -6.23 17.75
N ASN A 157 2.07 -5.41 17.05
CA ASN A 157 2.41 -4.95 15.71
C ASN A 157 3.57 -3.96 15.73
N VAL A 158 3.64 -3.09 16.74
CA VAL A 158 4.79 -2.19 16.94
C VAL A 158 6.08 -2.99 17.16
N ALA A 159 6.03 -4.04 17.97
CA ALA A 159 7.17 -4.92 18.17
C ALA A 159 7.63 -5.58 16.85
N ARG A 160 6.69 -6.07 16.02
CA ARG A 160 6.99 -6.62 14.69
C ARG A 160 7.68 -5.61 13.78
N MET A 161 7.17 -4.39 13.70
CA MET A 161 7.78 -3.33 12.90
C MET A 161 9.21 -3.04 13.33
N LYS A 162 9.46 -2.93 14.64
CA LYS A 162 10.80 -2.71 15.20
C LYS A 162 11.75 -3.88 14.94
N MET A 163 11.27 -5.13 15.05
CA MET A 163 12.06 -6.32 14.72
C MET A 163 12.49 -6.36 13.24
N LEU A 164 11.68 -5.79 12.35
CA LEU A 164 11.96 -5.66 10.93
C LEU A 164 12.85 -4.44 10.59
N GLY A 165 13.31 -3.70 11.61
CA GLY A 165 14.20 -2.56 11.44
C GLY A 165 13.50 -1.23 11.18
N ALA A 166 12.16 -1.16 11.25
CA ALA A 166 11.44 0.09 11.07
C ALA A 166 11.51 0.98 12.32
N THR A 167 11.61 2.29 12.09
CA THR A 167 11.45 3.31 13.12
C THR A 167 9.96 3.66 13.24
N VAL A 168 9.37 3.44 14.42
CA VAL A 168 7.98 3.83 14.69
C VAL A 168 7.96 5.15 15.43
N ILE A 169 7.36 6.18 14.80
CA ILE A 169 7.27 7.54 15.35
C ILE A 169 5.84 7.80 15.84
N PRO A 170 5.66 8.15 17.13
CA PRO A 170 4.34 8.45 17.68
C PRO A 170 3.82 9.80 17.18
N ALA A 171 2.59 9.84 16.67
CA ALA A 171 1.85 11.07 16.48
C ALA A 171 1.18 11.45 17.80
N THR A 172 1.66 12.53 18.41
CA THR A 172 1.24 12.99 19.75
C THR A 172 0.27 14.16 19.72
N SER A 173 0.02 14.75 18.56
CA SER A 173 -0.94 15.85 18.36
C SER A 173 -2.38 15.35 18.20
N GLY A 174 -3.34 16.23 18.33
CA GLY A 174 -4.75 15.99 18.04
C GLY A 174 -5.36 14.84 18.83
N SER A 175 -6.05 13.93 18.16
CA SER A 175 -6.67 12.74 18.73
C SER A 175 -5.68 11.62 19.07
N LYS A 176 -4.44 11.74 18.60
CA LYS A 176 -3.36 10.75 18.73
C LYS A 176 -3.70 9.40 18.11
N THR A 177 -4.35 9.43 16.96
CA THR A 177 -4.83 8.28 16.20
C THR A 177 -4.36 8.35 14.74
N LEU A 178 -4.85 7.44 13.88
CA LEU A 178 -4.50 7.34 12.45
C LEU A 178 -4.52 8.68 11.71
N LYS A 179 -5.53 9.54 11.93
CA LYS A 179 -5.62 10.85 11.28
C LYS A 179 -4.37 11.71 11.54
N ASP A 180 -3.90 11.71 12.77
CA ASP A 180 -2.73 12.52 13.17
C ASP A 180 -1.44 11.89 12.61
N ALA A 181 -1.36 10.55 12.60
CA ALA A 181 -0.27 9.83 11.96
C ALA A 181 -0.19 10.14 10.45
N THR A 182 -1.33 10.19 9.74
CA THR A 182 -1.40 10.58 8.33
C THR A 182 -0.87 12.00 8.12
N ASN A 183 -1.25 12.95 8.99
CA ASN A 183 -0.76 14.33 8.90
C ASN A 183 0.76 14.42 9.07
N GLU A 184 1.34 13.66 10.01
CA GLU A 184 2.80 13.62 10.20
C GLU A 184 3.52 12.98 9.01
N ALA A 185 2.99 11.89 8.46
CA ALA A 185 3.55 11.25 7.26
C ALA A 185 3.54 12.20 6.05
N ILE A 186 2.44 12.94 5.83
CA ILE A 186 2.35 13.92 4.75
C ILE A 186 3.36 15.05 4.94
N ARG A 187 3.54 15.58 6.15
CA ARG A 187 4.54 16.63 6.46
C ARG A 187 5.95 16.14 6.18
N ASP A 188 6.26 14.91 6.58
CA ASP A 188 7.56 14.30 6.30
C ASP A 188 7.79 14.17 4.78
N TRP A 189 6.81 13.66 4.05
CA TRP A 189 6.91 13.49 2.59
C TRP A 189 7.14 14.81 1.85
N ILE A 190 6.45 15.88 2.26
CA ILE A 190 6.65 17.23 1.72
C ILE A 190 8.10 17.71 1.93
N ASN A 191 8.67 17.43 3.09
CA ASN A 191 10.03 17.85 3.45
C ASN A 191 11.14 17.02 2.78
N HIS A 192 10.82 15.80 2.32
CA HIS A 192 11.77 14.87 1.73
C HIS A 192 11.33 14.37 0.34
N PRO A 193 11.10 15.27 -0.64
CA PRO A 193 10.50 14.87 -1.93
C PRO A 193 11.46 14.06 -2.80
N ASN A 194 12.78 14.18 -2.60
CA ASN A 194 13.76 13.60 -3.51
C ASN A 194 14.05 12.12 -3.21
N ASP A 195 14.13 11.74 -1.95
CA ASP A 195 14.61 10.43 -1.48
C ASP A 195 13.54 9.55 -0.87
N THR A 196 12.36 10.11 -0.59
CA THR A 196 11.30 9.46 0.16
C THR A 196 10.10 9.10 -0.73
N HIS A 197 9.60 7.86 -0.57
CA HIS A 197 8.32 7.43 -1.11
C HIS A 197 7.35 7.14 0.04
N TYR A 198 6.12 7.64 -0.10
CA TYR A 198 5.04 7.42 0.85
C TYR A 198 4.16 6.26 0.37
N ILE A 199 4.19 5.13 1.09
CA ILE A 199 3.34 3.97 0.82
C ILE A 199 2.00 4.14 1.54
N ILE A 200 0.93 4.26 0.76
CA ILE A 200 -0.45 4.47 1.22
C ILE A 200 -1.27 3.20 1.06
#